data_ecbfeb20bc63e8108ae482b5e830ebc4
#
_entry.id   ecbfeb20bc63e8108ae482b5e830ebc4
#
_cell.length_a   1.000
_cell.length_b   1.000
_cell.length_c   1.000
_cell.angle_alpha   90.00
_cell.angle_beta   90.00
_cell.angle_gamma   90.00
#
_symmetry.space_group_name_H-M   'P 1'
#
loop_
_entity.id
_entity.type
_entity.pdbx_description
1 polymer ?
#
loop_
_entity_poly.entity_id
_entity_poly.type
_entity_poly.pdbx_seq_one_letter_code
_entity_poly.pdbx_strand_id
1 'polypeptide(L)'
;MMATQVDARELAGPVNLGLDTRIEFRKAAVDLMDAMTQPGSRLIIDLTATRTVDSAGLGVLMLIQRHAAERRLRVVLKRPNDELKFLLALTKLDDLFDLEAA
;
A
#
# COMPACT_ATOMS: atom_id res chain seq x y z
N MET A 1 26.79 -17.17 -10.37
CA MET A 1 25.34 -17.09 -10.47
C MET A 1 24.86 -15.75 -9.92
N MET A 2 24.02 -15.09 -10.66
CA MET A 2 23.52 -13.80 -10.21
C MET A 2 22.32 -13.99 -9.28
N ALA A 3 22.37 -13.32 -8.15
CA ALA A 3 21.24 -13.31 -7.26
C ALA A 3 20.09 -12.52 -7.90
N THR A 4 18.87 -13.02 -7.75
CA THR A 4 17.68 -12.30 -8.16
C THR A 4 17.48 -11.14 -7.21
N GLN A 5 17.43 -9.92 -7.74
CA GLN A 5 17.16 -8.74 -6.92
C GLN A 5 15.68 -8.47 -6.88
N VAL A 6 15.16 -8.30 -5.67
CA VAL A 6 13.79 -7.82 -5.52
C VAL A 6 13.75 -6.33 -5.82
N ASP A 7 12.64 -5.91 -6.39
CA ASP A 7 12.37 -4.52 -6.70
C ASP A 7 11.62 -3.87 -5.54
N ALA A 8 11.78 -2.58 -5.37
CA ALA A 8 11.01 -1.79 -4.41
C ALA A 8 10.62 -0.49 -5.10
N ARG A 9 9.32 -0.24 -5.19
CA ARG A 9 8.77 0.96 -5.79
C ARG A 9 7.96 1.71 -4.76
N GLU A 10 8.03 3.03 -4.80
CA GLU A 10 7.37 3.87 -3.81
C GLU A 10 6.30 4.74 -4.47
N LEU A 11 5.16 4.85 -3.82
CA LEU A 11 4.02 5.66 -4.25
C LEU A 11 3.55 6.49 -3.07
N ALA A 12 3.51 7.81 -3.25
CA ALA A 12 3.01 8.70 -2.20
C ALA A 12 1.49 8.63 -2.13
N GLY A 13 0.97 8.49 -0.93
CA GLY A 13 -0.47 8.58 -0.70
C GLY A 13 -0.94 10.03 -0.72
N PRO A 14 -2.20 10.28 -1.13
CA PRO A 14 -2.77 11.63 -1.09
C PRO A 14 -3.02 12.08 0.35
N VAL A 15 -3.22 13.37 0.54
CA VAL A 15 -3.53 13.93 1.86
C VAL A 15 -4.81 13.30 2.43
N ASN A 16 -5.81 13.14 1.60
CA ASN A 16 -7.05 12.47 1.97
C ASN A 16 -7.21 11.25 1.06
N LEU A 17 -7.00 10.07 1.62
CA LEU A 17 -7.19 8.82 0.89
C LEU A 17 -8.62 8.36 1.11
N GLY A 18 -9.45 8.50 0.09
CA GLY A 18 -10.86 8.24 0.24
C GLY A 18 -11.64 8.30 -1.05
N LEU A 19 -12.92 8.61 -0.93
CA LEU A 19 -13.88 8.53 -2.01
C LEU A 19 -13.44 9.32 -3.25
N ASP A 20 -12.85 10.52 -3.06
CA ASP A 20 -12.49 11.38 -4.19
C ASP A 20 -11.15 11.03 -4.83
N THR A 21 -10.28 10.31 -4.13
CA THR A 21 -8.92 10.03 -4.58
C THR A 21 -8.69 8.56 -4.89
N ARG A 22 -9.61 7.68 -4.53
CA ARG A 22 -9.41 6.22 -4.58
C ARG A 22 -9.11 5.70 -5.98
N ILE A 23 -9.78 6.23 -6.99
CA ILE A 23 -9.66 5.71 -8.36
C ILE A 23 -8.27 5.99 -8.92
N GLU A 24 -7.82 7.25 -8.81
CA GLU A 24 -6.49 7.63 -9.29
C GLU A 24 -5.39 6.93 -8.52
N PHE A 25 -5.55 6.83 -7.19
CA PHE A 25 -4.56 6.18 -6.35
C PHE A 25 -4.45 4.70 -6.68
N ARG A 26 -5.59 4.02 -6.81
CA ARG A 26 -5.61 2.60 -7.19
C ARG A 26 -4.94 2.38 -8.53
N LYS A 27 -5.27 3.22 -9.52
CA LYS A 27 -4.67 3.11 -10.84
C LYS A 27 -3.16 3.25 -10.79
N ALA A 28 -2.66 4.25 -10.08
CA ALA A 28 -1.22 4.45 -9.93
C ALA A 28 -0.54 3.25 -9.28
N ALA A 29 -1.15 2.69 -8.23
CA ALA A 29 -0.62 1.53 -7.54
C ALA A 29 -0.60 0.29 -8.44
N VAL A 30 -1.68 0.05 -9.16
CA VAL A 30 -1.79 -1.10 -10.07
C VAL A 30 -0.77 -0.99 -11.19
N ASP A 31 -0.62 0.19 -11.78
CA ASP A 31 0.35 0.41 -12.86
C ASP A 31 1.78 0.11 -12.38
N LEU A 32 2.13 0.53 -11.17
CA LEU A 32 3.43 0.21 -10.60
C LEU A 32 3.60 -1.29 -10.37
N MET A 33 2.59 -1.93 -9.78
CA MET A 33 2.65 -3.37 -9.49
C MET A 33 2.73 -4.20 -10.76
N ASP A 34 2.04 -3.80 -11.81
CA ASP A 34 2.07 -4.51 -13.09
C ASP A 34 3.44 -4.45 -13.76
N ALA A 35 4.23 -3.43 -13.43
CA ALA A 35 5.60 -3.32 -13.91
C ALA A 35 6.60 -4.09 -13.03
N MET A 36 6.18 -4.58 -11.88
CA MET A 36 7.03 -5.30 -10.93
C MET A 36 6.87 -6.81 -11.15
N THR A 37 7.89 -7.45 -11.69
CA THR A 37 7.80 -8.84 -12.13
C THR A 37 8.48 -9.82 -11.18
N GLN A 38 9.30 -9.34 -10.25
CA GLN A 38 10.04 -10.22 -9.33
C GLN A 38 9.20 -10.54 -8.09
N PRO A 39 8.90 -11.82 -7.82
CA PRO A 39 8.22 -12.19 -6.59
C PRO A 39 9.01 -11.73 -5.37
N GLY A 40 8.32 -11.28 -4.33
CA GLY A 40 8.94 -10.73 -3.14
C GLY A 40 9.26 -9.25 -3.22
N SER A 41 9.08 -8.64 -4.38
CA SER A 41 9.23 -7.18 -4.53
C SER A 41 8.17 -6.43 -3.73
N ARG A 42 8.45 -5.19 -3.40
CA ARG A 42 7.61 -4.42 -2.47
C ARG A 42 7.08 -3.15 -3.12
N LEU A 43 5.80 -2.94 -3.00
CA LEU A 43 5.19 -1.64 -3.23
C LEU A 43 5.13 -0.90 -1.90
N ILE A 44 5.84 0.20 -1.80
CA ILE A 44 5.87 1.04 -0.60
C ILE A 44 4.90 2.19 -0.82
N ILE A 45 3.87 2.25 -0.01
CA ILE A 45 2.93 3.36 -0.01
C ILE A 45 3.36 4.32 1.10
N ASP A 46 3.87 5.48 0.70
CA ASP A 46 4.33 6.50 1.64
C ASP A 46 3.12 7.32 2.10
N LEU A 47 2.75 7.14 3.35
CA LEU A 47 1.60 7.81 3.95
C LEU A 47 2.02 8.98 4.84
N THR A 48 3.24 9.47 4.69
CA THR A 48 3.75 10.58 5.49
C THR A 48 2.83 11.81 5.42
N ALA A 49 2.34 12.15 4.23
CA ALA A 49 1.48 13.30 4.01
C ALA A 49 -0.01 12.97 4.16
N THR A 50 -0.36 11.72 4.34
CA THR A 50 -1.77 11.30 4.41
C THR A 50 -2.32 11.57 5.80
N ARG A 51 -3.33 12.43 5.85
CA ARG A 51 -3.95 12.86 7.11
C ARG A 51 -5.21 12.06 7.44
N THR A 52 -6.02 11.78 6.42
CA THR A 52 -7.30 11.07 6.62
C THR A 52 -7.40 9.90 5.67
N VAL A 53 -8.01 8.83 6.18
CA VAL A 53 -8.37 7.65 5.39
C VAL A 53 -9.80 7.30 5.78
N ASP A 54 -10.74 7.42 4.84
CA ASP A 54 -12.12 7.01 5.08
C ASP A 54 -12.31 5.54 4.71
N SER A 55 -13.54 5.04 4.81
CA SER A 55 -13.84 3.65 4.50
C SER A 55 -13.55 3.29 3.04
N ALA A 56 -13.73 4.23 2.11
CA ALA A 56 -13.38 4.01 0.71
C ALA A 56 -11.87 3.92 0.53
N GLY A 57 -11.11 4.73 1.26
CA GLY A 57 -9.65 4.67 1.26
C GLY A 57 -9.13 3.37 1.84
N LEU A 58 -9.73 2.92 2.94
CA LEU A 58 -9.38 1.62 3.52
C LEU A 58 -9.68 0.50 2.53
N GLY A 59 -10.82 0.58 1.85
CA GLY A 59 -11.20 -0.39 0.81
C GLY A 59 -10.20 -0.45 -0.33
N VAL A 60 -9.69 0.70 -0.78
CA VAL A 60 -8.71 0.70 -1.87
C VAL A 60 -7.37 0.12 -1.43
N LEU A 61 -6.96 0.34 -0.19
CA LEU A 61 -5.75 -0.31 0.34
C LEU A 61 -5.90 -1.83 0.32
N MET A 62 -7.08 -2.34 0.65
CA MET A 62 -7.37 -3.77 0.58
C MET A 62 -7.31 -4.31 -0.85
N LEU A 63 -7.85 -3.57 -1.81
CA LEU A 63 -7.79 -3.97 -3.22
C LEU A 63 -6.35 -3.99 -3.74
N ILE A 64 -5.56 -3.00 -3.34
CA ILE A 64 -4.14 -2.96 -3.69
C ILE A 64 -3.41 -4.17 -3.11
N GLN A 65 -3.66 -4.49 -1.86
CA GLN A 65 -3.05 -5.64 -1.20
C GLN A 65 -3.43 -6.95 -1.89
N ARG A 66 -4.69 -7.09 -2.27
CA ARG A 66 -5.14 -8.29 -2.98
C ARG A 66 -4.44 -8.43 -4.33
N HIS A 67 -4.33 -7.33 -5.07
CA HIS A 67 -3.62 -7.32 -6.35
C HIS A 67 -2.15 -7.70 -6.19
N ALA A 68 -1.52 -7.17 -5.13
CA ALA A 68 -0.14 -7.50 -4.80
C ALA A 68 0.01 -8.99 -4.45
N ALA A 69 -0.88 -9.52 -3.63
CA ALA A 69 -0.83 -10.93 -3.21
C ALA A 69 -0.91 -11.88 -4.40
N GLU A 70 -1.76 -11.57 -5.38
CA GLU A 70 -1.89 -12.36 -6.61
C GLU A 70 -0.59 -12.41 -7.41
N ARG A 71 0.26 -11.42 -7.26
CA ARG A 71 1.54 -11.29 -7.95
C ARG A 71 2.73 -11.63 -7.05
N ARG A 72 2.47 -12.09 -5.84
CA ARG A 72 3.49 -12.39 -4.84
C ARG A 72 4.34 -11.17 -4.49
N LEU A 73 3.73 -10.00 -4.53
CA LEU A 73 4.33 -8.75 -4.08
C LEU A 73 3.90 -8.47 -2.65
N ARG A 74 4.69 -7.65 -1.97
CA ARG A 74 4.36 -7.19 -0.63
C ARG A 74 3.98 -5.72 -0.67
N VAL A 75 3.06 -5.32 0.19
CA VAL A 75 2.68 -3.91 0.34
C VAL A 75 3.18 -3.43 1.68
N VAL A 76 3.99 -2.37 1.64
CA VAL A 76 4.51 -1.71 2.83
C VAL A 76 3.78 -0.39 2.98
N LEU A 77 3.23 -0.14 4.16
CA LEU A 77 2.66 1.17 4.50
C LEU A 77 3.69 1.92 5.34
N LYS A 78 4.25 2.96 4.75
CA LYS A 78 5.33 3.74 5.35
C LYS A 78 4.75 4.94 6.07
N ARG A 79 5.05 5.07 7.35
CA ARG A 79 4.63 6.18 8.22
C ARG A 79 3.13 6.42 8.23
N PRO A 80 2.31 5.38 8.42
CA PRO A 80 0.89 5.60 8.63
C PRO A 80 0.69 6.37 9.93
N ASN A 81 -0.28 7.28 9.97
CA ASN A 81 -0.57 8.01 11.19
C ASN A 81 -1.23 7.08 12.23
N ASP A 82 -1.34 7.56 13.47
CA ASP A 82 -1.85 6.74 14.57
C ASP A 82 -3.29 6.32 14.36
N GLU A 83 -4.11 7.20 13.78
CA GLU A 83 -5.51 6.89 13.47
C GLU A 83 -5.61 5.71 12.49
N LEU A 84 -4.83 5.73 11.42
CA LEU A 84 -4.84 4.64 10.45
C LEU A 84 -4.31 3.34 11.07
N LYS A 85 -3.24 3.42 11.86
CA LYS A 85 -2.73 2.24 12.56
C LYS A 85 -3.79 1.63 13.47
N PHE A 86 -4.53 2.48 14.17
CA PHE A 86 -5.62 2.03 15.05
C PHE A 86 -6.73 1.36 14.23
N LEU A 87 -7.14 1.96 13.13
CA LEU A 87 -8.18 1.39 12.25
C LEU A 87 -7.76 0.05 11.67
N LEU A 88 -6.51 -0.07 11.25
CA LEU A 88 -5.99 -1.33 10.73
C LEU A 88 -6.00 -2.43 11.80
N ALA A 89 -5.58 -2.10 13.00
CA ALA A 89 -5.59 -3.05 14.12
C ALA A 89 -7.01 -3.46 14.49
N LEU A 90 -7.92 -2.48 14.58
CA LEU A 90 -9.31 -2.71 14.96
C LEU A 90 -10.03 -3.62 13.95
N THR A 91 -9.73 -3.46 12.67
CA THR A 91 -10.32 -4.26 11.59
C THR A 91 -9.52 -5.52 11.28
N LYS A 92 -8.43 -5.75 11.99
CA LYS A 92 -7.51 -6.90 11.79
C LYS A 92 -6.91 -6.93 10.39
N LEU A 93 -6.73 -5.76 9.79
CA LEU A 93 -6.10 -5.62 8.49
C LEU A 93 -4.60 -5.36 8.58
N ASP A 94 -4.09 -5.11 9.79
CA ASP A 94 -2.67 -4.83 10.02
C ASP A 94 -1.76 -6.00 9.61
N ASP A 95 -2.26 -7.24 9.68
CA ASP A 95 -1.50 -8.42 9.26
C ASP A 95 -1.32 -8.53 7.75
N LEU A 96 -2.11 -7.81 6.97
CA LEU A 96 -2.04 -7.84 5.51
C LEU A 96 -0.95 -6.94 4.94
N PHE A 97 -0.44 -6.02 5.74
CA PHE A 97 0.55 -5.04 5.31
C PHE A 97 1.79 -5.12 6.19
N ASP A 98 2.92 -4.75 5.62
CA ASP A 98 4.12 -4.48 6.41
C ASP A 98 4.07 -3.00 6.82
N LEU A 99 4.07 -2.73 8.11
CA LEU A 99 4.01 -1.36 8.61
C LEU A 99 5.42 -0.87 8.92
N GLU A 100 5.76 0.30 8.40
CA GLU A 100 7.07 0.92 8.61
C GLU A 100 6.86 2.30 9.23
N ALA A 101 7.31 2.46 10.46
CA ALA A 101 7.05 3.68 11.24
C ALA A 101 8.06 4.80 10.96
N ALA A 102 9.22 4.49 10.46
CA ALA A 102 10.27 5.49 10.27
C ALA A 102 10.90 5.45 8.91
#